data_9f6ac3b7353eec212b6f3c10ef26a72e
#
_entry.id   9f6ac3b7353eec212b6f3c10ef26a72e
#
_cell.length_a   1.000
_cell.length_b   1.000
_cell.length_c   1.000
_cell.angle_alpha   90.00
_cell.angle_beta   90.00
_cell.angle_gamma   90.00
#
_symmetry.space_group_name_H-M   'P 1'
#
loop_
_entity.id
_entity.type
_entity.pdbx_description
1 polymer ?
#
loop_
_entity_poly.entity_id
_entity_poly.type
_entity_poly.pdbx_seq_one_letter_code
_entity_poly.pdbx_strand_id
1 'polypeptide(L)'
;ILGHMTATAIAANSAASTLFLLMKSTAVGAASTASIIIGKAIGVGDIEQVKSYAKRLQRLFIVIGVCSGISLFFLRVPFLSLYDLKQETMMMTNTFLIILSVVYVGMSYQMPTNNGIIRGGGNTMFVVKMDLISIWGIVIPLSLFMAFVVKASPAVVVCCLNADQIFKCVPAFLESHYGNWIRKLTREDA
;
A
#
# COMPACT_ATOMS: atom_id res chain seq x y z
N ILE A 1 -17.63 4.76 -7.66
CA ILE A 1 -17.11 6.07 -8.11
C ILE A 1 -16.73 5.99 -9.59
N LEU A 2 -15.76 5.20 -10.01
CA LEU A 2 -15.34 5.06 -11.42
C LEU A 2 -16.47 4.56 -12.34
N GLY A 3 -17.39 3.76 -11.85
CA GLY A 3 -18.55 3.26 -12.60
C GLY A 3 -19.53 4.32 -13.09
N HIS A 4 -19.50 5.52 -12.53
CA HIS A 4 -20.28 6.68 -12.99
C HIS A 4 -19.56 7.52 -14.06
N MET A 5 -18.28 7.24 -14.34
CA MET A 5 -17.50 8.05 -15.29
C MET A 5 -17.68 7.56 -16.73
N THR A 6 -17.08 6.44 -17.09
CA THR A 6 -17.21 5.84 -18.43
C THR A 6 -16.94 4.34 -18.38
N ALA A 7 -17.54 3.56 -19.31
CA ALA A 7 -17.24 2.14 -19.46
C ALA A 7 -15.75 1.90 -19.77
N THR A 8 -15.13 2.81 -20.55
CA THR A 8 -13.70 2.82 -20.85
C THR A 8 -12.85 2.92 -19.58
N ALA A 9 -13.23 3.78 -18.62
CA ALA A 9 -12.50 3.93 -17.35
C ALA A 9 -12.61 2.68 -16.47
N ILE A 10 -13.75 2.00 -16.46
CA ILE A 10 -13.94 0.74 -15.74
C ILE A 10 -13.02 -0.35 -16.32
N ALA A 11 -13.03 -0.53 -17.64
CA ALA A 11 -12.22 -1.52 -18.34
C ALA A 11 -10.71 -1.25 -18.11
N ALA A 12 -10.29 0.01 -18.24
CA ALA A 12 -8.91 0.43 -18.01
C ALA A 12 -8.46 0.16 -16.55
N ASN A 13 -9.32 0.49 -15.58
CA ASN A 13 -9.02 0.24 -14.18
C ASN A 13 -8.95 -1.26 -13.86
N SER A 14 -9.82 -2.07 -14.45
CA SER A 14 -9.80 -3.53 -14.25
C SER A 14 -8.50 -4.14 -14.78
N ALA A 15 -8.06 -3.76 -15.99
CA ALA A 15 -6.81 -4.21 -16.56
C ALA A 15 -5.60 -3.77 -15.71
N ALA A 16 -5.53 -2.49 -15.33
CA ALA A 16 -4.45 -1.96 -14.50
C ALA A 16 -4.41 -2.62 -13.12
N SER A 17 -5.57 -2.85 -12.50
CA SER A 17 -5.69 -3.49 -11.19
C SER A 17 -5.20 -4.94 -11.20
N THR A 18 -5.36 -5.67 -12.31
CA THR A 18 -4.88 -7.06 -12.42
C THR A 18 -3.35 -7.11 -12.25
N LEU A 19 -2.61 -6.30 -12.99
CA LEU A 19 -1.16 -6.24 -12.88
C LEU A 19 -0.71 -5.73 -11.50
N PHE A 20 -1.41 -4.71 -10.99
CA PHE A 20 -1.12 -4.16 -9.66
C PHE A 20 -1.33 -5.17 -8.54
N LEU A 21 -2.37 -6.01 -8.61
CA LEU A 21 -2.64 -7.07 -7.63
C LEU A 21 -1.56 -8.16 -7.64
N LEU A 22 -1.05 -8.53 -8.83
CA LEU A 22 0.08 -9.45 -8.94
C LEU A 22 1.31 -8.89 -8.22
N MET A 23 1.63 -7.63 -8.46
CA MET A 23 2.75 -6.98 -7.78
C MET A 23 2.51 -6.83 -6.27
N LYS A 24 1.26 -6.56 -5.85
CA LYS A 24 0.88 -6.42 -4.44
C LYS A 24 1.20 -7.68 -3.62
N SER A 25 1.19 -8.87 -4.23
CA SER A 25 1.52 -10.12 -3.54
C SER A 25 2.92 -10.10 -2.90
N THR A 26 3.88 -9.39 -3.48
CA THR A 26 5.23 -9.23 -2.92
C THR A 26 5.21 -8.42 -1.62
N ALA A 27 4.41 -7.36 -1.55
CA ALA A 27 4.25 -6.56 -0.33
C ALA A 27 3.52 -7.35 0.78
N VAL A 28 2.56 -8.20 0.42
CA VAL A 28 1.88 -9.12 1.36
C VAL A 28 2.88 -10.13 1.92
N GLY A 29 3.70 -10.75 1.07
CA GLY A 29 4.76 -11.66 1.50
C GLY A 29 5.76 -10.99 2.44
N ALA A 30 6.20 -9.78 2.11
CA ALA A 30 7.08 -8.99 2.97
C ALA A 30 6.44 -8.68 4.33
N ALA A 31 5.14 -8.35 4.37
CA ALA A 31 4.40 -8.10 5.61
C ALA A 31 4.33 -9.35 6.49
N SER A 32 4.01 -10.50 5.91
CA SER A 32 3.94 -11.78 6.62
C SER A 32 5.30 -12.18 7.21
N THR A 33 6.36 -12.07 6.43
CA THR A 33 7.74 -12.36 6.87
C THR A 33 8.16 -11.43 7.99
N ALA A 34 7.88 -10.14 7.87
CA ALA A 34 8.19 -9.15 8.91
C ALA A 34 7.47 -9.44 10.22
N SER A 35 6.18 -9.82 10.16
CA SER A 35 5.41 -10.18 11.35
C SER A 35 6.02 -11.37 12.09
N ILE A 36 6.50 -12.39 11.37
CA ILE A 36 7.17 -13.56 11.96
C ILE A 36 8.49 -13.17 12.61
N ILE A 37 9.33 -12.37 11.92
CA ILE A 37 10.63 -11.93 12.44
C ILE A 37 10.45 -11.10 13.71
N ILE A 38 9.53 -10.12 13.67
CA ILE A 38 9.24 -9.24 14.81
C ILE A 38 8.65 -10.04 15.98
N GLY A 39 7.68 -10.93 15.70
CA GLY A 39 7.07 -11.76 16.74
C GLY A 39 8.09 -12.67 17.45
N LYS A 40 8.99 -13.31 16.68
CA LYS A 40 10.08 -14.11 17.26
C LYS A 40 11.04 -13.26 18.12
N ALA A 41 11.42 -12.08 17.63
CA ALA A 41 12.33 -11.20 18.38
C ALA A 41 11.71 -10.69 19.68
N ILE A 42 10.40 -10.39 19.69
CA ILE A 42 9.66 -10.04 20.91
C ILE A 42 9.64 -11.21 21.90
N GLY A 43 9.44 -12.44 21.40
CA GLY A 43 9.47 -13.65 22.24
C GLY A 43 10.81 -13.89 22.95
N VAL A 44 11.93 -13.43 22.38
CA VAL A 44 13.26 -13.48 23.02
C VAL A 44 13.42 -12.41 24.12
N GLY A 45 12.61 -11.33 24.09
CA GLY A 45 12.59 -10.29 25.12
C GLY A 45 13.59 -9.14 24.90
N ASP A 46 14.39 -9.17 23.83
CA ASP A 46 15.36 -8.11 23.53
C ASP A 46 14.71 -6.99 22.68
N ILE A 47 14.22 -5.96 23.36
CA ILE A 47 13.53 -4.83 22.73
C ILE A 47 14.44 -4.02 21.79
N GLU A 48 15.74 -3.91 22.10
CA GLU A 48 16.70 -3.19 21.25
C GLU A 48 16.89 -3.93 19.93
N GLN A 49 16.99 -5.25 19.99
CA GLN A 49 17.07 -6.11 18.80
C GLN A 49 15.80 -6.00 17.94
N VAL A 50 14.60 -5.97 18.55
CA VAL A 50 13.32 -5.77 17.85
C VAL A 50 13.34 -4.45 17.08
N LYS A 51 13.74 -3.35 17.70
CA LYS A 51 13.83 -2.03 17.05
C LYS A 51 14.86 -2.02 15.92
N SER A 52 15.99 -2.72 16.10
CA SER A 52 17.02 -2.86 15.08
C SER A 52 16.50 -3.61 13.86
N TYR A 53 15.79 -4.74 14.06
CA TYR A 53 15.16 -5.49 12.97
C TYR A 53 14.09 -4.67 12.26
N ALA A 54 13.25 -3.94 12.98
CA ALA A 54 12.24 -3.08 12.39
C ALA A 54 12.86 -2.05 11.43
N LYS A 55 13.93 -1.37 11.84
CA LYS A 55 14.65 -0.41 10.99
C LYS A 55 15.28 -1.05 9.74
N ARG A 56 15.86 -2.25 9.89
CA ARG A 56 16.46 -2.98 8.76
C ARG A 56 15.38 -3.44 7.76
N LEU A 57 14.27 -3.96 8.27
CA LEU A 57 13.13 -4.37 7.46
C LEU A 57 12.53 -3.20 6.68
N GLN A 58 12.36 -2.03 7.31
CA GLN A 58 11.84 -0.84 6.63
C GLN A 58 12.74 -0.37 5.48
N ARG A 59 14.07 -0.41 5.66
CA ARG A 59 15.01 -0.11 4.55
C ARG A 59 14.83 -1.12 3.41
N LEU A 60 14.70 -2.40 3.73
CA LEU A 60 14.45 -3.44 2.75
C LEU A 60 13.14 -3.22 2.00
N PHE A 61 12.06 -2.79 2.69
CA PHE A 61 10.78 -2.50 2.07
C PHE A 61 10.86 -1.35 1.08
N ILE A 62 11.65 -0.31 1.37
CA ILE A 62 11.88 0.79 0.42
C ILE A 62 12.60 0.26 -0.83
N VAL A 63 13.65 -0.56 -0.66
CA VAL A 63 14.37 -1.15 -1.79
C VAL A 63 13.45 -2.03 -2.64
N ILE A 64 12.70 -2.93 -2.00
CA ILE A 64 11.71 -3.77 -2.69
C ILE A 64 10.68 -2.89 -3.41
N GLY A 65 10.19 -1.84 -2.76
CA GLY A 65 9.22 -0.91 -3.31
C GLY A 65 9.72 -0.20 -4.56
N VAL A 66 10.93 0.34 -4.52
CA VAL A 66 11.56 1.01 -5.66
C VAL A 66 11.80 0.02 -6.81
N CYS A 67 12.41 -1.14 -6.53
CA CYS A 67 12.66 -2.16 -7.55
C CYS A 67 11.35 -2.66 -8.19
N SER A 68 10.34 -2.95 -7.39
CA SER A 68 9.04 -3.42 -7.90
C SER A 68 8.26 -2.31 -8.60
N GLY A 69 8.32 -1.07 -8.14
CA GLY A 69 7.72 0.09 -8.83
C GLY A 69 8.35 0.33 -10.21
N ILE A 70 9.67 0.24 -10.30
CA ILE A 70 10.40 0.28 -11.58
C ILE A 70 10.01 -0.90 -12.46
N SER A 71 9.94 -2.12 -11.90
CA SER A 71 9.51 -3.30 -12.63
C SER A 71 8.09 -3.13 -13.18
N LEU A 72 7.16 -2.62 -12.39
CA LEU A 72 5.79 -2.33 -12.82
C LEU A 72 5.76 -1.31 -13.95
N PHE A 73 6.60 -0.28 -13.86
CA PHE A 73 6.71 0.75 -14.89
C PHE A 73 7.19 0.17 -16.24
N PHE A 74 8.13 -0.74 -16.25
CA PHE A 74 8.61 -1.38 -17.48
C PHE A 74 7.67 -2.49 -17.98
N LEU A 75 7.12 -3.30 -17.07
CA LEU A 75 6.20 -4.40 -17.40
C LEU A 75 4.88 -3.91 -18.00
N ARG A 76 4.50 -2.64 -17.81
CA ARG A 76 3.26 -2.09 -18.38
C ARG A 76 3.20 -2.23 -19.90
N VAL A 77 4.34 -2.05 -20.61
CA VAL A 77 4.37 -2.09 -22.08
C VAL A 77 4.08 -3.50 -22.60
N PRO A 78 4.82 -4.56 -22.22
CA PRO A 78 4.49 -5.91 -22.64
C PRO A 78 3.12 -6.39 -22.10
N PHE A 79 2.70 -5.92 -20.91
CA PHE A 79 1.38 -6.27 -20.37
C PHE A 79 0.24 -5.72 -21.24
N LEU A 80 0.34 -4.45 -21.65
CA LEU A 80 -0.67 -3.84 -22.52
C LEU A 80 -0.74 -4.50 -23.89
N SER A 81 0.36 -5.02 -24.42
CA SER A 81 0.38 -5.72 -25.71
C SER A 81 -0.30 -7.10 -25.67
N LEU A 82 -0.52 -7.67 -24.49
CA LEU A 82 -1.27 -8.93 -24.31
C LEU A 82 -2.80 -8.74 -24.35
N TYR A 83 -3.26 -7.49 -24.22
CA TYR A 83 -4.69 -7.17 -24.22
C TYR A 83 -5.09 -6.54 -25.55
N ASP A 84 -6.14 -7.08 -26.18
CA ASP A 84 -6.76 -6.47 -27.35
C ASP A 84 -7.75 -5.38 -26.90
N LEU A 85 -7.19 -4.24 -26.46
CA LEU A 85 -7.93 -3.09 -25.98
C LEU A 85 -8.08 -2.04 -27.09
N LYS A 86 -9.24 -1.36 -27.11
CA LYS A 86 -9.40 -0.15 -27.93
C LYS A 86 -8.33 0.87 -27.54
N GLN A 87 -7.84 1.64 -28.51
CA GLN A 87 -6.73 2.59 -28.32
C GLN A 87 -6.98 3.59 -27.18
N GLU A 88 -8.21 4.05 -27.01
CA GLU A 88 -8.60 4.94 -25.90
C GLU A 88 -8.43 4.26 -24.54
N THR A 89 -8.93 3.01 -24.40
CA THR A 89 -8.78 2.23 -23.17
C THR A 89 -7.32 1.93 -22.89
N MET A 90 -6.52 1.62 -23.89
CA MET A 90 -5.09 1.35 -23.76
C MET A 90 -4.33 2.57 -23.24
N MET A 91 -4.58 3.77 -23.77
CA MET A 91 -3.95 5.00 -23.28
C MET A 91 -4.33 5.30 -21.83
N MET A 92 -5.59 5.09 -21.48
CA MET A 92 -6.07 5.29 -20.10
C MET A 92 -5.45 4.27 -19.13
N THR A 93 -5.40 2.98 -19.52
CA THR A 93 -4.74 1.91 -18.74
C THR A 93 -3.27 2.21 -18.53
N ASN A 94 -2.57 2.67 -19.57
CA ASN A 94 -1.16 3.06 -19.46
C ASN A 94 -0.96 4.19 -18.44
N THR A 95 -1.82 5.20 -18.46
CA THR A 95 -1.79 6.29 -17.46
C THR A 95 -2.04 5.76 -16.05
N PHE A 96 -3.00 4.88 -15.87
CA PHE A 96 -3.27 4.27 -14.56
C PHE A 96 -2.09 3.44 -14.06
N LEU A 97 -1.45 2.67 -14.92
CA LEU A 97 -0.25 1.88 -14.55
C LEU A 97 0.94 2.75 -14.15
N ILE A 98 1.12 3.92 -14.79
CA ILE A 98 2.14 4.90 -14.37
C ILE A 98 1.83 5.43 -12.95
N ILE A 99 0.59 5.83 -12.70
CA ILE A 99 0.16 6.29 -11.38
C ILE A 99 0.39 5.18 -10.34
N LEU A 100 -0.06 3.97 -10.63
CA LEU A 100 0.05 2.82 -9.73
C LEU A 100 1.50 2.40 -9.49
N SER A 101 2.42 2.59 -10.44
CA SER A 101 3.86 2.30 -10.22
C SER A 101 4.49 3.24 -9.19
N VAL A 102 4.08 4.51 -9.17
CA VAL A 102 4.52 5.48 -8.14
C VAL A 102 3.87 5.17 -6.79
N VAL A 103 2.56 4.93 -6.79
CA VAL A 103 1.79 4.56 -5.58
C VAL A 103 2.33 3.28 -4.95
N TYR A 104 2.78 2.33 -5.76
CA TYR A 104 3.33 1.06 -5.30
C TYR A 104 4.54 1.24 -4.38
N VAL A 105 5.39 2.22 -4.62
CA VAL A 105 6.55 2.51 -3.76
C VAL A 105 6.08 2.84 -2.34
N GLY A 106 5.09 3.71 -2.20
CA GLY A 106 4.48 4.05 -0.91
C GLY A 106 3.80 2.84 -0.25
N MET A 107 3.03 2.07 -1.04
CA MET A 107 2.35 0.87 -0.57
C MET A 107 3.33 -0.18 -0.05
N SER A 108 4.44 -0.40 -0.75
CA SER A 108 5.48 -1.36 -0.41
C SER A 108 6.21 -1.04 0.89
N TYR A 109 6.21 0.22 1.29
CA TYR A 109 6.73 0.65 2.59
C TYR A 109 5.68 0.56 3.69
N GLN A 110 4.51 1.21 3.47
CA GLN A 110 3.51 1.36 4.53
C GLN A 110 2.81 0.03 4.89
N MET A 111 2.51 -0.81 3.89
CA MET A 111 1.76 -2.05 4.12
C MET A 111 2.54 -3.06 4.99
N PRO A 112 3.81 -3.42 4.70
CA PRO A 112 4.57 -4.31 5.58
C PRO A 112 4.98 -3.63 6.89
N THR A 113 5.14 -2.31 6.94
CA THR A 113 5.38 -1.61 8.20
C THR A 113 4.16 -1.70 9.13
N ASN A 114 2.96 -1.40 8.62
CA ASN A 114 1.74 -1.48 9.42
C ASN A 114 1.36 -2.93 9.77
N ASN A 115 1.22 -3.80 8.77
CA ASN A 115 0.73 -5.16 8.98
C ASN A 115 1.82 -6.15 9.43
N GLY A 116 3.08 -5.89 9.09
CA GLY A 116 4.21 -6.73 9.48
C GLY A 116 4.83 -6.28 10.81
N ILE A 117 5.30 -5.04 10.91
CA ILE A 117 6.05 -4.56 12.07
C ILE A 117 5.10 -4.15 13.20
N ILE A 118 4.23 -3.17 12.99
CA ILE A 118 3.40 -2.58 14.06
C ILE A 118 2.38 -3.59 14.58
N ARG A 119 1.67 -4.27 13.68
CA ARG A 119 0.72 -5.32 14.03
C ARG A 119 1.41 -6.55 14.62
N GLY A 120 2.55 -6.97 14.04
CA GLY A 120 3.39 -8.04 14.57
C GLY A 120 3.95 -7.74 15.96
N GLY A 121 4.13 -6.45 16.29
CA GLY A 121 4.50 -5.95 17.61
C GLY A 121 3.37 -5.87 18.63
N GLY A 122 2.11 -6.17 18.23
CA GLY A 122 0.93 -6.21 19.09
C GLY A 122 0.05 -4.95 19.05
N ASN A 123 0.43 -3.87 18.35
CA ASN A 123 -0.40 -2.66 18.26
C ASN A 123 -1.38 -2.70 17.08
N THR A 124 -2.21 -3.74 17.03
CA THR A 124 -3.23 -3.93 15.98
C THR A 124 -4.24 -2.79 15.94
N MET A 125 -4.59 -2.21 17.10
CA MET A 125 -5.58 -1.14 17.20
C MET A 125 -5.13 0.13 16.46
N PHE A 126 -3.84 0.45 16.48
CA PHE A 126 -3.29 1.56 15.71
C PHE A 126 -3.53 1.36 14.21
N VAL A 127 -3.22 0.16 13.69
CA VAL A 127 -3.38 -0.15 12.26
C VAL A 127 -4.85 -0.04 11.84
N VAL A 128 -5.78 -0.59 12.63
CA VAL A 128 -7.23 -0.51 12.36
C VAL A 128 -7.71 0.95 12.35
N LYS A 129 -7.30 1.76 13.34
CA LYS A 129 -7.66 3.18 13.38
C LYS A 129 -7.12 3.94 12.17
N MET A 130 -5.87 3.67 11.79
CA MET A 130 -5.25 4.28 10.61
C MET A 130 -5.97 3.90 9.32
N ASP A 131 -6.38 2.65 9.16
CA ASP A 131 -7.15 2.21 8.00
C ASP A 131 -8.51 2.89 7.94
N LEU A 132 -9.23 2.96 9.06
CA LEU A 132 -10.52 3.65 9.13
C LEU A 132 -10.40 5.14 8.80
N ILE A 133 -9.45 5.85 9.43
CA ILE A 133 -9.23 7.28 9.17
C ILE A 133 -8.86 7.52 7.71
N SER A 134 -7.96 6.70 7.15
CA SER A 134 -7.53 6.87 5.77
C SER A 134 -8.67 6.63 4.78
N ILE A 135 -9.44 5.56 4.95
CA ILE A 135 -10.52 5.21 4.02
C ILE A 135 -11.68 6.19 4.15
N TRP A 136 -12.20 6.39 5.37
CA TRP A 136 -13.39 7.21 5.60
C TRP A 136 -13.10 8.70 5.64
N GLY A 137 -11.94 9.12 6.13
CA GLY A 137 -11.57 10.52 6.27
C GLY A 137 -10.88 11.12 5.04
N ILE A 138 -10.20 10.31 4.24
CA ILE A 138 -9.40 10.82 3.10
C ILE A 138 -9.90 10.26 1.77
N VAL A 139 -9.84 8.93 1.59
CA VAL A 139 -10.09 8.31 0.27
C VAL A 139 -11.51 8.54 -0.20
N ILE A 140 -12.51 8.22 0.62
CA ILE A 140 -13.92 8.33 0.23
C ILE A 140 -14.31 9.80 -0.01
N PRO A 141 -14.11 10.75 0.93
CA PRO A 141 -14.50 12.14 0.71
C PRO A 141 -13.78 12.78 -0.47
N LEU A 142 -12.46 12.57 -0.56
CA LEU A 142 -11.64 13.16 -1.62
C LEU A 142 -12.04 12.63 -3.01
N SER A 143 -12.21 11.31 -3.14
CA SER A 143 -12.57 10.71 -4.42
C SER A 143 -14.01 11.02 -4.84
N LEU A 144 -14.96 11.12 -3.89
CA LEU A 144 -16.31 11.56 -4.18
C LEU A 144 -16.32 13.04 -4.62
N PHE A 145 -15.62 13.90 -3.90
CA PHE A 145 -15.53 15.32 -4.25
C PHE A 145 -14.93 15.51 -5.65
N MET A 146 -13.82 14.84 -5.95
CA MET A 146 -13.17 14.93 -7.27
C MET A 146 -14.02 14.34 -8.39
N ALA A 147 -14.75 13.24 -8.15
CA ALA A 147 -15.57 12.59 -9.16
C ALA A 147 -16.88 13.35 -9.44
N PHE A 148 -17.58 13.82 -8.41
CA PHE A 148 -18.94 14.35 -8.55
C PHE A 148 -19.00 15.87 -8.58
N VAL A 149 -18.14 16.57 -7.81
CA VAL A 149 -18.15 18.05 -7.74
C VAL A 149 -17.22 18.63 -8.79
N VAL A 150 -15.95 18.21 -8.79
CA VAL A 150 -14.94 18.74 -9.73
C VAL A 150 -15.09 18.12 -11.13
N LYS A 151 -15.73 16.93 -11.24
CA LYS A 151 -15.81 16.14 -12.48
C LYS A 151 -14.44 15.92 -13.11
N ALA A 152 -13.46 15.61 -12.25
CA ALA A 152 -12.07 15.41 -12.64
C ALA A 152 -11.91 14.22 -13.59
N SER A 153 -10.79 14.18 -14.32
CA SER A 153 -10.48 13.06 -15.20
C SER A 153 -10.34 11.74 -14.42
N PRO A 154 -10.61 10.58 -15.04
CA PRO A 154 -10.46 9.27 -14.38
C PRO A 154 -9.10 9.04 -13.74
N ALA A 155 -8.03 9.60 -14.32
CA ALA A 155 -6.67 9.51 -13.77
C ALA A 155 -6.55 10.19 -12.40
N VAL A 156 -7.14 11.37 -12.24
CA VAL A 156 -7.16 12.09 -10.95
C VAL A 156 -7.95 11.32 -9.90
N VAL A 157 -9.09 10.74 -10.29
CA VAL A 157 -9.90 9.91 -9.38
C VAL A 157 -9.13 8.67 -8.92
N VAL A 158 -8.38 8.01 -9.81
CA VAL A 158 -7.50 6.88 -9.45
C VAL A 158 -6.38 7.31 -8.50
N CYS A 159 -5.78 8.49 -8.69
CA CYS A 159 -4.84 9.05 -7.73
C CYS A 159 -5.48 9.23 -6.35
N CYS A 160 -6.68 9.80 -6.29
CA CYS A 160 -7.38 10.02 -5.02
C CYS A 160 -7.77 8.72 -4.32
N LEU A 161 -8.20 7.69 -5.08
CA LEU A 161 -8.51 6.36 -4.57
C LEU A 161 -7.31 5.64 -3.95
N ASN A 162 -6.09 6.01 -4.35
CA ASN A 162 -4.85 5.44 -3.85
C ASN A 162 -4.04 6.42 -2.98
N ALA A 163 -4.58 7.59 -2.64
CA ALA A 163 -3.89 8.60 -1.84
C ALA A 163 -3.53 8.09 -0.43
N ASP A 164 -4.30 7.14 0.10
CA ASP A 164 -4.05 6.51 1.40
C ASP A 164 -2.71 5.77 1.45
N GLN A 165 -2.24 5.22 0.34
CA GLN A 165 -0.99 4.48 0.27
C GLN A 165 0.22 5.38 0.59
N ILE A 166 0.16 6.65 0.18
CA ILE A 166 1.19 7.65 0.47
C ILE A 166 0.95 8.27 1.84
N PHE A 167 -0.28 8.62 2.17
CA PHE A 167 -0.64 9.21 3.45
C PHE A 167 -0.21 8.33 4.62
N LYS A 168 -0.49 7.02 4.56
CA LYS A 168 -0.15 6.07 5.62
C LYS A 168 1.35 5.88 5.84
N CYS A 169 2.21 6.30 4.91
CA CYS A 169 3.66 6.21 5.10
C CYS A 169 4.14 7.04 6.29
N VAL A 170 3.60 8.25 6.48
CA VAL A 170 4.01 9.16 7.56
C VAL A 170 3.64 8.61 8.95
N PRO A 171 2.37 8.27 9.23
CA PRO A 171 2.02 7.68 10.53
C PRO A 171 2.69 6.33 10.79
N ALA A 172 2.86 5.49 9.74
CA ALA A 172 3.59 4.22 9.88
C ALA A 172 5.05 4.44 10.29
N PHE A 173 5.72 5.45 9.71
CA PHE A 173 7.05 5.84 10.08
C PHE A 173 7.11 6.35 11.53
N LEU A 174 6.22 7.28 11.89
CA LEU A 174 6.18 7.87 13.23
C LEU A 174 5.91 6.82 14.31
N GLU A 175 4.92 5.97 14.12
CA GLU A 175 4.61 4.91 15.10
C GLU A 175 5.76 3.91 15.24
N SER A 176 6.35 3.48 14.14
CA SER A 176 7.43 2.49 14.17
C SER A 176 8.73 3.00 14.79
N HIS A 177 8.98 4.33 14.77
CA HIS A 177 10.21 4.93 15.31
C HIS A 177 10.02 5.52 16.71
N TYR A 178 8.87 6.14 16.97
CA TYR A 178 8.61 6.91 18.19
C TYR A 178 7.45 6.37 19.02
N GLY A 179 6.61 5.50 18.44
CA GLY A 179 5.42 4.97 19.09
C GLY A 179 5.72 3.76 20.01
N ASN A 180 4.72 3.42 20.82
CA ASN A 180 4.74 2.26 21.71
C ASN A 180 4.06 1.04 21.06
N TRP A 181 4.56 0.62 19.90
CA TRP A 181 3.98 -0.48 19.12
C TRP A 181 4.39 -1.87 19.63
N ILE A 182 5.49 -1.95 20.44
CA ILE A 182 5.95 -3.21 21.04
C ILE A 182 5.17 -3.46 22.32
N ARG A 183 4.29 -4.46 22.29
CA ARG A 183 3.51 -4.90 23.46
C ARG A 183 3.96 -6.28 23.83
N LYS A 184 4.28 -6.51 25.14
CA LYS A 184 4.49 -7.86 25.65
C LYS A 184 3.18 -8.65 25.48
N LEU A 185 3.22 -9.69 24.66
CA LEU A 185 2.06 -10.55 24.38
C LEU A 185 1.89 -11.66 25.43
N THR A 186 2.88 -11.85 26.29
CA THR A 186 2.83 -12.79 27.42
C THR A 186 2.30 -12.07 28.65
N ARG A 187 1.15 -12.53 29.16
CA ARG A 187 0.71 -12.22 30.51
C ARG A 187 1.78 -12.79 31.49
N GLU A 188 2.43 -11.92 32.21
CA GLU A 188 3.19 -12.28 33.43
C GLU A 188 2.22 -12.39 34.63
N ASP A 189 1.13 -13.18 34.51
CA ASP A 189 0.23 -13.48 35.61
C ASP A 189 -0.37 -14.86 35.39
N ALA A 190 0.34 -15.89 35.88
CA ALA A 190 -0.20 -17.19 36.24
C ALA A 190 0.67 -17.76 37.39
#